data_86545b604864c7f51b3ed2db3242c7ce
#
_entry.id   86545b604864c7f51b3ed2db3242c7ce
#
_cell.length_a   1.000
_cell.length_b   1.000
_cell.length_c   1.000
_cell.angle_alpha   90.00
_cell.angle_beta   90.00
_cell.angle_gamma   90.00
#
_symmetry.space_group_name_H-M   'P 1'
#
loop_
_entity.id
_entity.type
_entity.pdbx_description
1 polymer ?
#
loop_
_entity_poly.entity_id
_entity_poly.type
_entity_poly.pdbx_seq_one_letter_code
_entity_poly.pdbx_strand_id
1 'polypeptide(L)'
;MTIKALLIDFDNTLVLFNEDQFLVAYAKLAYPYLTDFFDEATFFQKLLQSTLQMIHNDGSQTNAEAFTNNFIADTPSLDFEECNNRFRHFYEEKFHELGDTVIVVPYGRELLKRVLDAGIQVVIATNPIFPELATHARLRWANIADLNITLTTHAENMSYCKPHPEYYQTTLGLIQRSPEECLMAGNDPISDMSASALGMTTFLVDLDQEKGRLGILSKEIGNSAKKEAKRFQYRIDASGSLEDLEHFLFNFERR
;
A
#
# COMPACT_ATOMS: atom_id res chain seq x y z
N MET A 1 7.87 -18.25 20.19
CA MET A 1 6.52 -17.92 19.64
C MET A 1 6.57 -18.14 18.15
N THR A 2 5.52 -18.66 17.54
CA THR A 2 5.47 -18.97 16.10
C THR A 2 4.74 -17.84 15.38
N ILE A 3 5.25 -17.41 14.22
CA ILE A 3 4.56 -16.45 13.36
C ILE A 3 3.29 -17.11 12.79
N LYS A 4 2.16 -16.41 12.88
CA LYS A 4 0.84 -16.87 12.40
C LYS A 4 0.29 -16.01 11.27
N ALA A 5 0.85 -14.81 11.07
CA ALA A 5 0.49 -13.95 9.96
C ALA A 5 1.73 -13.26 9.37
N LEU A 6 1.82 -13.27 8.05
CA LEU A 6 2.74 -12.47 7.27
C LEU A 6 1.97 -11.26 6.72
N LEU A 7 2.36 -10.06 7.16
CA LEU A 7 1.98 -8.81 6.52
C LEU A 7 3.10 -8.49 5.52
N ILE A 8 2.77 -8.36 4.26
CA ILE A 8 3.77 -8.04 3.22
C ILE A 8 3.33 -6.82 2.44
N ASP A 9 4.26 -5.90 2.25
CA ASP A 9 4.06 -4.73 1.40
C ASP A 9 3.94 -5.14 -0.07
N PHE A 10 3.40 -4.27 -0.90
CA PHE A 10 3.14 -4.56 -2.31
C PHE A 10 4.09 -3.79 -3.24
N ASP A 11 4.11 -2.46 -3.12
CA ASP A 11 4.83 -1.56 -4.02
C ASP A 11 6.33 -1.61 -3.74
N ASN A 12 7.13 -1.90 -4.76
CA ASN A 12 8.56 -2.13 -4.65
C ASN A 12 8.96 -3.27 -3.69
N THR A 13 8.01 -4.20 -3.43
CA THR A 13 8.20 -5.43 -2.66
C THR A 13 7.77 -6.66 -3.48
N LEU A 14 6.54 -6.70 -3.96
CA LEU A 14 6.01 -7.77 -4.84
C LEU A 14 5.97 -7.35 -6.31
N VAL A 15 5.93 -6.06 -6.56
CA VAL A 15 6.04 -5.45 -7.90
C VAL A 15 6.99 -4.25 -7.86
N LEU A 16 7.64 -3.99 -8.99
CA LEU A 16 8.51 -2.82 -9.17
C LEU A 16 7.92 -1.90 -10.23
N PHE A 17 7.97 -0.60 -9.99
CA PHE A 17 7.59 0.42 -10.95
C PHE A 17 8.24 1.78 -10.61
N ASN A 18 8.25 2.67 -11.60
CA ASN A 18 8.66 4.04 -11.38
C ASN A 18 7.43 4.85 -10.92
N GLU A 19 7.42 5.28 -9.68
CA GLU A 19 6.27 5.94 -9.05
C GLU A 19 5.86 7.24 -9.75
N ASP A 20 6.82 8.08 -10.18
CA ASP A 20 6.51 9.34 -10.88
C ASP A 20 5.91 9.07 -12.26
N GLN A 21 6.44 8.08 -12.99
CA GLN A 21 5.89 7.69 -14.30
C GLN A 21 4.49 7.08 -14.16
N PHE A 22 4.29 6.25 -13.15
CA PHE A 22 3.00 5.66 -12.84
C PHE A 22 1.96 6.74 -12.51
N LEU A 23 2.29 7.71 -11.66
CA LEU A 23 1.40 8.82 -11.30
C LEU A 23 0.99 9.65 -12.53
N VAL A 24 1.94 9.95 -13.41
CA VAL A 24 1.67 10.69 -14.66
C VAL A 24 0.76 9.85 -15.58
N ALA A 25 1.02 8.56 -15.75
CA ALA A 25 0.19 7.67 -16.56
C ALA A 25 -1.22 7.53 -15.97
N TYR A 26 -1.31 7.35 -14.65
CA TYR A 26 -2.58 7.31 -13.92
C TYR A 26 -3.40 8.59 -14.18
N ALA A 27 -2.80 9.76 -13.99
CA ALA A 27 -3.50 11.03 -14.19
C ALA A 27 -4.00 11.20 -15.62
N LYS A 28 -3.19 10.83 -16.63
CA LYS A 28 -3.59 10.89 -18.04
C LYS A 28 -4.76 9.97 -18.37
N LEU A 29 -4.80 8.78 -17.79
CA LEU A 29 -5.89 7.82 -18.02
C LEU A 29 -7.17 8.18 -17.24
N ALA A 30 -7.04 8.78 -16.06
CA ALA A 30 -8.18 9.18 -15.24
C ALA A 30 -8.81 10.52 -15.67
N TYR A 31 -8.02 11.47 -16.16
CA TYR A 31 -8.48 12.81 -16.53
C TYR A 31 -9.68 12.83 -17.50
N PRO A 32 -9.75 12.01 -18.57
CA PRO A 32 -10.89 12.00 -19.49
C PRO A 32 -12.26 11.80 -18.83
N TYR A 33 -12.32 11.20 -17.65
CA TYR A 33 -13.56 10.97 -16.89
C TYR A 33 -14.04 12.20 -16.11
N LEU A 34 -13.20 13.24 -16.01
CA LEU A 34 -13.44 14.42 -15.17
C LEU A 34 -13.29 15.77 -15.92
N THR A 35 -13.22 15.72 -17.26
CA THR A 35 -13.08 16.91 -18.13
C THR A 35 -14.24 17.89 -18.03
N ASP A 36 -15.42 17.43 -17.59
CA ASP A 36 -16.59 18.30 -17.37
C ASP A 36 -16.39 19.27 -16.20
N PHE A 37 -15.45 18.95 -15.29
CA PHE A 37 -15.25 19.66 -14.03
C PHE A 37 -13.91 20.39 -13.95
N PHE A 38 -12.88 19.88 -14.62
CA PHE A 38 -11.51 20.36 -14.47
C PHE A 38 -10.78 20.45 -15.81
N ASP A 39 -9.86 21.41 -15.93
CA ASP A 39 -8.75 21.31 -16.87
C ASP A 39 -7.69 20.32 -16.35
N GLU A 40 -6.77 19.89 -17.22
CA GLU A 40 -5.77 18.88 -16.90
C GLU A 40 -4.85 19.29 -15.72
N ALA A 41 -4.45 20.55 -15.66
CA ALA A 41 -3.56 21.06 -14.61
C ALA A 41 -4.25 21.06 -13.25
N THR A 42 -5.49 21.55 -13.20
CA THR A 42 -6.33 21.57 -12.00
C THR A 42 -6.64 20.15 -11.52
N PHE A 43 -6.98 19.23 -12.44
CA PHE A 43 -7.20 17.83 -12.11
C PHE A 43 -5.97 17.20 -11.47
N PHE A 44 -4.79 17.36 -12.07
CA PHE A 44 -3.55 16.79 -11.55
C PHE A 44 -3.22 17.35 -10.16
N GLN A 45 -3.40 18.65 -9.97
CA GLN A 45 -3.18 19.30 -8.66
C GLN A 45 -4.12 18.73 -7.59
N LYS A 46 -5.42 18.61 -7.89
CA LYS A 46 -6.42 18.06 -6.97
C LYS A 46 -6.14 16.58 -6.66
N LEU A 47 -5.78 15.80 -7.67
CA LEU A 47 -5.40 14.40 -7.49
C LEU A 47 -4.25 14.26 -6.48
N LEU A 48 -3.19 15.04 -6.67
CA LEU A 48 -2.03 15.02 -5.78
C LEU A 48 -2.38 15.48 -4.36
N GLN A 49 -3.09 16.61 -4.23
CA GLN A 49 -3.50 17.16 -2.94
C GLN A 49 -4.41 16.19 -2.17
N SER A 50 -5.38 15.57 -2.85
CA SER A 50 -6.29 14.61 -2.21
C SER A 50 -5.59 13.31 -1.81
N THR A 51 -4.60 12.87 -2.59
CA THR A 51 -3.74 11.75 -2.19
C THR A 51 -2.91 12.08 -0.94
N LEU A 52 -2.35 13.27 -0.86
CA LEU A 52 -1.64 13.74 0.34
C LEU A 52 -2.57 13.85 1.55
N GLN A 53 -3.85 14.21 1.33
CA GLN A 53 -4.85 14.24 2.40
C GLN A 53 -5.13 12.84 2.97
N MET A 54 -5.14 11.79 2.14
CA MET A 54 -5.21 10.40 2.64
C MET A 54 -3.99 10.05 3.49
N ILE A 55 -2.79 10.43 3.06
CA ILE A 55 -1.54 10.15 3.77
C ILE A 55 -1.52 10.82 5.15
N HIS A 56 -2.12 12.01 5.27
CA HIS A 56 -2.19 12.79 6.51
C HIS A 56 -3.54 12.64 7.24
N ASN A 57 -4.34 11.63 6.88
CA ASN A 57 -5.63 11.39 7.50
C ASN A 57 -5.45 11.14 9.01
N ASP A 58 -6.31 11.77 9.80
CA ASP A 58 -6.29 11.72 11.28
C ASP A 58 -7.15 10.58 11.85
N GLY A 59 -7.72 9.74 10.99
CA GLY A 59 -8.55 8.61 11.36
C GLY A 59 -10.03 8.94 11.57
N SER A 60 -10.45 10.18 11.40
CA SER A 60 -11.85 10.60 11.57
C SER A 60 -12.80 10.06 10.47
N GLN A 61 -12.24 9.64 9.35
CA GLN A 61 -12.93 9.09 8.19
C GLN A 61 -12.05 8.06 7.48
N THR A 62 -12.61 7.29 6.56
CA THR A 62 -11.79 6.40 5.71
C THR A 62 -10.91 7.20 4.77
N ASN A 63 -9.83 6.59 4.27
CA ASN A 63 -8.96 7.24 3.29
C ASN A 63 -9.72 7.55 1.99
N ALA A 64 -10.67 6.71 1.59
CA ALA A 64 -11.53 6.96 0.44
C ALA A 64 -12.39 8.23 0.63
N GLU A 65 -13.00 8.38 1.81
CA GLU A 65 -13.76 9.58 2.15
C GLU A 65 -12.86 10.83 2.22
N ALA A 66 -11.66 10.70 2.82
CA ALA A 66 -10.68 11.79 2.90
C ALA A 66 -10.26 12.29 1.51
N PHE A 67 -10.02 11.36 0.57
CA PHE A 67 -9.73 11.68 -0.81
C PHE A 67 -10.90 12.42 -1.46
N THR A 68 -12.09 11.82 -1.46
CA THR A 68 -13.25 12.35 -2.18
C THR A 68 -13.66 13.72 -1.64
N ASN A 69 -13.74 13.87 -0.30
CA ASN A 69 -14.09 15.14 0.33
C ASN A 69 -13.12 16.27 -0.03
N ASN A 70 -11.81 15.98 -0.07
CA ASN A 70 -10.81 16.97 -0.47
C ASN A 70 -10.88 17.26 -1.97
N PHE A 71 -11.08 16.24 -2.81
CA PHE A 71 -11.11 16.37 -4.26
C PHE A 71 -12.23 17.28 -4.75
N ILE A 72 -13.41 17.20 -4.12
CA ILE A 72 -14.59 18.00 -4.49
C ILE A 72 -14.70 19.35 -3.76
N ALA A 73 -13.87 19.61 -2.74
CA ALA A 73 -14.05 20.71 -1.77
C ALA A 73 -14.40 22.07 -2.40
N ASP A 74 -13.74 22.44 -3.49
CA ASP A 74 -13.95 23.72 -4.18
C ASP A 74 -14.66 23.56 -5.53
N THR A 75 -15.48 22.50 -5.69
CA THR A 75 -16.14 22.16 -6.94
C THR A 75 -17.63 21.87 -6.71
N PRO A 76 -18.49 22.90 -6.48
CA PRO A 76 -19.89 22.70 -6.12
C PRO A 76 -20.73 21.92 -7.16
N SER A 77 -20.24 21.85 -8.41
CA SER A 77 -20.90 21.10 -9.49
C SER A 77 -20.59 19.61 -9.49
N LEU A 78 -19.66 19.15 -8.66
CA LEU A 78 -19.25 17.75 -8.52
C LEU A 78 -19.57 17.29 -7.10
N ASP A 79 -20.60 16.48 -6.93
CA ASP A 79 -20.91 15.91 -5.62
C ASP A 79 -20.12 14.62 -5.33
N PHE A 80 -20.26 14.13 -4.11
CA PHE A 80 -19.52 12.96 -3.60
C PHE A 80 -19.81 11.69 -4.40
N GLU A 81 -21.08 11.46 -4.73
CA GLU A 81 -21.50 10.24 -5.45
C GLU A 81 -21.02 10.27 -6.91
N GLU A 82 -21.20 11.39 -7.58
CA GLU A 82 -20.74 11.58 -8.97
C GLU A 82 -19.21 11.44 -9.07
N CYS A 83 -18.46 12.03 -8.13
CA CYS A 83 -17.01 11.90 -8.08
C CYS A 83 -16.59 10.42 -7.99
N ASN A 84 -17.15 9.68 -7.04
CA ASN A 84 -16.86 8.26 -6.88
C ASN A 84 -17.27 7.44 -8.10
N ASN A 85 -18.39 7.74 -8.74
CA ASN A 85 -18.84 7.07 -9.97
C ASN A 85 -17.88 7.32 -11.14
N ARG A 86 -17.37 8.55 -11.31
CA ARG A 86 -16.40 8.88 -12.36
C ARG A 86 -15.08 8.11 -12.18
N PHE A 87 -14.55 8.08 -10.96
CA PHE A 87 -13.36 7.29 -10.65
C PHE A 87 -13.61 5.79 -10.79
N ARG A 88 -14.79 5.28 -10.41
CA ARG A 88 -15.15 3.87 -10.58
C ARG A 88 -15.10 3.47 -12.06
N HIS A 89 -15.72 4.25 -12.96
CA HIS A 89 -15.69 3.98 -14.40
C HIS A 89 -14.24 3.93 -14.91
N PHE A 90 -13.39 4.88 -14.48
CA PHE A 90 -11.97 4.84 -14.81
C PHE A 90 -11.30 3.55 -14.33
N TYR A 91 -11.52 3.13 -13.09
CA TYR A 91 -10.93 1.90 -12.56
C TYR A 91 -11.41 0.64 -13.27
N GLU A 92 -12.67 0.59 -13.67
CA GLU A 92 -13.25 -0.54 -14.40
C GLU A 92 -12.75 -0.61 -15.84
N GLU A 93 -12.64 0.52 -16.53
CA GLU A 93 -12.41 0.56 -17.97
C GLU A 93 -10.94 0.70 -18.35
N LYS A 94 -10.15 1.47 -17.59
CA LYS A 94 -8.83 1.93 -18.02
C LYS A 94 -7.68 1.62 -17.07
N PHE A 95 -7.94 1.45 -15.79
CA PHE A 95 -6.88 1.26 -14.81
C PHE A 95 -5.98 0.06 -15.10
N HIS A 96 -6.52 -0.99 -15.72
CA HIS A 96 -5.77 -2.18 -16.07
C HIS A 96 -4.60 -1.90 -17.04
N GLU A 97 -4.67 -0.85 -17.86
CA GLU A 97 -3.62 -0.45 -18.81
C GLU A 97 -2.32 -0.03 -18.08
N LEU A 98 -2.40 0.39 -16.81
CA LEU A 98 -1.22 0.70 -16.00
C LEU A 98 -0.39 -0.55 -15.65
N GLY A 99 -0.96 -1.74 -15.74
CA GLY A 99 -0.26 -2.98 -15.48
C GLY A 99 0.97 -3.20 -16.39
N ASP A 100 0.97 -2.65 -17.60
CA ASP A 100 2.09 -2.73 -18.53
C ASP A 100 3.34 -1.95 -18.04
N THR A 101 3.18 -1.06 -17.07
CA THR A 101 4.28 -0.30 -16.44
C THR A 101 4.90 -0.99 -15.25
N VAL A 102 4.36 -2.13 -14.85
CA VAL A 102 4.70 -2.85 -13.62
C VAL A 102 5.56 -4.07 -13.93
N ILE A 103 6.61 -4.28 -13.16
CA ILE A 103 7.48 -5.46 -13.25
C ILE A 103 7.18 -6.35 -12.04
N VAL A 104 6.74 -7.58 -12.27
CA VAL A 104 6.49 -8.55 -11.20
C VAL A 104 7.82 -9.01 -10.60
N VAL A 105 7.94 -8.95 -9.28
CA VAL A 105 9.11 -9.49 -8.58
C VAL A 105 9.06 -11.03 -8.63
N PRO A 106 10.12 -11.67 -9.15
CA PRO A 106 10.20 -13.12 -9.13
C PRO A 106 10.04 -13.70 -7.72
N TYR A 107 9.55 -14.93 -7.63
CA TYR A 107 9.36 -15.65 -6.37
C TYR A 107 8.22 -15.14 -5.47
N GLY A 108 7.70 -13.91 -5.65
CA GLY A 108 6.64 -13.37 -4.77
C GLY A 108 5.41 -14.27 -4.66
N ARG A 109 4.86 -14.73 -5.79
CA ARG A 109 3.72 -15.65 -5.81
C ARG A 109 4.03 -16.99 -5.12
N GLU A 110 5.21 -17.55 -5.39
CA GLU A 110 5.62 -18.84 -4.82
C GLU A 110 5.76 -18.77 -3.30
N LEU A 111 6.40 -17.73 -2.82
CA LEU A 111 6.50 -17.43 -1.38
C LEU A 111 5.11 -17.38 -0.73
N LEU A 112 4.20 -16.56 -1.26
CA LEU A 112 2.86 -16.41 -0.68
C LEU A 112 2.08 -17.71 -0.67
N LYS A 113 2.19 -18.51 -1.74
CA LYS A 113 1.56 -19.82 -1.79
C LYS A 113 2.10 -20.76 -0.70
N ARG A 114 3.41 -20.84 -0.50
CA ARG A 114 4.02 -21.68 0.54
C ARG A 114 3.62 -21.22 1.93
N VAL A 115 3.54 -19.92 2.16
CA VAL A 115 3.09 -19.34 3.43
C VAL A 115 1.64 -19.75 3.73
N LEU A 116 0.76 -19.64 2.73
CA LEU A 116 -0.65 -20.07 2.85
C LEU A 116 -0.77 -21.58 3.06
N ASP A 117 -0.01 -22.38 2.32
CA ASP A 117 0.00 -23.86 2.44
C ASP A 117 0.50 -24.31 3.84
N ALA A 118 1.31 -23.50 4.51
CA ALA A 118 1.73 -23.70 5.90
C ALA A 118 0.70 -23.26 6.94
N GLY A 119 -0.47 -22.75 6.52
CA GLY A 119 -1.53 -22.28 7.41
C GLY A 119 -1.27 -20.91 8.04
N ILE A 120 -0.32 -20.15 7.51
CA ILE A 120 -0.02 -18.79 7.95
C ILE A 120 -0.91 -17.82 7.16
N GLN A 121 -1.58 -16.90 7.86
CA GLN A 121 -2.36 -15.85 7.20
C GLN A 121 -1.46 -14.92 6.40
N VAL A 122 -1.92 -14.51 5.22
CA VAL A 122 -1.24 -13.52 4.39
C VAL A 122 -2.09 -12.25 4.31
N VAL A 123 -1.45 -11.12 4.58
CA VAL A 123 -2.01 -9.78 4.45
C VAL A 123 -1.18 -8.99 3.44
N ILE A 124 -1.81 -8.47 2.41
CA ILE A 124 -1.17 -7.47 1.55
C ILE A 124 -1.32 -6.10 2.24
N ALA A 125 -0.25 -5.70 2.91
CA ALA A 125 -0.19 -4.51 3.76
C ALA A 125 0.38 -3.31 2.98
N THR A 126 -0.30 -2.95 1.87
CA THR A 126 0.09 -1.79 1.05
C THR A 126 -0.39 -0.48 1.67
N ASN A 127 0.22 0.66 1.29
CA ASN A 127 -0.35 1.96 1.65
C ASN A 127 -1.75 2.10 1.05
N PRO A 128 -2.78 2.36 1.86
CA PRO A 128 -4.18 2.34 1.44
C PRO A 128 -4.60 3.65 0.76
N ILE A 129 -3.92 3.99 -0.33
CA ILE A 129 -4.19 5.17 -1.16
C ILE A 129 -4.95 4.83 -2.46
N PHE A 130 -5.21 3.56 -2.70
CA PHE A 130 -6.02 3.06 -3.80
C PHE A 130 -7.31 2.44 -3.29
N PRO A 131 -8.44 2.58 -4.02
CA PRO A 131 -9.68 1.89 -3.67
C PRO A 131 -9.56 0.37 -3.87
N GLU A 132 -10.49 -0.38 -3.29
CA GLU A 132 -10.54 -1.83 -3.36
C GLU A 132 -10.45 -2.33 -4.82
N LEU A 133 -11.22 -1.71 -5.71
CA LEU A 133 -11.27 -2.07 -7.14
C LEU A 133 -9.89 -1.98 -7.81
N ALA A 134 -9.17 -0.89 -7.57
CA ALA A 134 -7.81 -0.71 -8.06
C ALA A 134 -6.83 -1.70 -7.42
N THR A 135 -6.97 -1.93 -6.12
CA THR A 135 -6.14 -2.86 -5.37
C THR A 135 -6.30 -4.28 -5.90
N HIS A 136 -7.52 -4.73 -6.18
CA HIS A 136 -7.75 -6.02 -6.84
C HIS A 136 -7.13 -6.12 -8.25
N ALA A 137 -7.15 -5.04 -9.03
CA ALA A 137 -6.45 -5.02 -10.31
C ALA A 137 -4.94 -5.19 -10.13
N ARG A 138 -4.36 -4.55 -9.12
CA ARG A 138 -2.92 -4.65 -8.79
C ARG A 138 -2.53 -6.08 -8.36
N LEU A 139 -3.38 -6.77 -7.60
CA LEU A 139 -3.15 -8.19 -7.28
C LEU A 139 -3.13 -9.08 -8.54
N ARG A 140 -3.95 -8.75 -9.56
CA ARG A 140 -3.88 -9.44 -10.86
C ARG A 140 -2.55 -9.18 -11.58
N TRP A 141 -2.03 -7.95 -11.54
CA TRP A 141 -0.72 -7.63 -12.13
C TRP A 141 0.40 -8.47 -11.51
N ALA A 142 0.37 -8.64 -10.18
CA ALA A 142 1.33 -9.47 -9.46
C ALA A 142 1.06 -10.99 -9.59
N ASN A 143 0.00 -11.39 -10.31
CA ASN A 143 -0.41 -12.78 -10.47
C ASN A 143 -0.70 -13.50 -9.14
N ILE A 144 -1.32 -12.78 -8.17
CA ILE A 144 -1.66 -13.29 -6.84
C ILE A 144 -3.15 -13.14 -6.47
N ALA A 145 -3.98 -12.66 -7.40
CA ALA A 145 -5.41 -12.41 -7.15
C ALA A 145 -6.24 -13.68 -6.88
N ASP A 146 -5.74 -14.84 -7.27
CA ASP A 146 -6.36 -16.16 -7.05
C ASP A 146 -5.93 -16.82 -5.74
N LEU A 147 -4.97 -16.23 -5.02
CA LEU A 147 -4.54 -16.74 -3.72
C LEU A 147 -5.54 -16.35 -2.62
N ASN A 148 -5.67 -17.22 -1.61
CA ASN A 148 -6.54 -16.98 -0.46
C ASN A 148 -5.94 -15.96 0.52
N ILE A 149 -5.75 -14.72 0.05
CA ILE A 149 -5.26 -13.60 0.86
C ILE A 149 -6.27 -13.28 1.95
N THR A 150 -5.83 -13.22 3.20
CA THR A 150 -6.71 -12.98 4.35
C THR A 150 -7.26 -11.56 4.37
N LEU A 151 -6.41 -10.58 4.03
CA LEU A 151 -6.76 -9.17 4.01
C LEU A 151 -5.86 -8.45 3.00
N THR A 152 -6.44 -7.48 2.30
CA THR A 152 -5.70 -6.47 1.55
C THR A 152 -6.14 -5.10 2.03
N THR A 153 -5.19 -4.24 2.41
CA THR A 153 -5.49 -2.88 2.83
C THR A 153 -5.77 -2.00 1.62
N HIS A 154 -6.83 -1.20 1.70
CA HIS A 154 -7.28 -0.29 0.65
C HIS A 154 -7.97 0.95 1.25
N ALA A 155 -8.28 1.94 0.43
CA ALA A 155 -8.75 3.23 0.91
C ALA A 155 -10.07 3.18 1.69
N GLU A 156 -10.95 2.22 1.40
CA GLU A 156 -12.25 2.10 2.05
C GLU A 156 -12.19 1.35 3.40
N ASN A 157 -11.19 0.48 3.62
CA ASN A 157 -11.09 -0.29 4.87
C ASN A 157 -10.07 0.27 5.86
N MET A 158 -9.37 1.35 5.49
CA MET A 158 -8.35 1.98 6.33
C MET A 158 -8.58 3.48 6.47
N SER A 159 -8.24 4.00 7.65
CA SER A 159 -8.29 5.44 7.98
C SER A 159 -6.89 6.04 8.23
N TYR A 160 -5.85 5.23 8.18
CA TYR A 160 -4.47 5.65 8.37
C TYR A 160 -3.57 4.99 7.32
N CYS A 161 -2.50 5.70 6.95
CA CYS A 161 -1.41 5.18 6.13
C CYS A 161 -0.21 4.77 6.99
N LYS A 162 0.67 3.92 6.47
CA LYS A 162 1.99 3.71 7.06
C LYS A 162 2.78 5.04 7.02
N PRO A 163 3.57 5.40 8.04
CA PRO A 163 4.01 4.58 9.19
C PRO A 163 3.16 4.73 10.46
N HIS A 164 1.95 5.27 10.40
CA HIS A 164 1.12 5.47 11.58
C HIS A 164 0.88 4.13 12.32
N PRO A 165 1.12 4.07 13.65
CA PRO A 165 0.87 2.85 14.43
C PRO A 165 -0.57 2.34 14.32
N GLU A 166 -1.52 3.25 14.17
CA GLU A 166 -2.95 2.96 14.04
C GLU A 166 -3.26 2.16 12.75
N TYR A 167 -2.46 2.32 11.69
CA TYR A 167 -2.56 1.47 10.51
C TYR A 167 -2.36 -0.01 10.86
N TYR A 168 -1.30 -0.32 11.61
CA TYR A 168 -0.99 -1.68 12.03
C TYR A 168 -1.97 -2.19 13.08
N GLN A 169 -2.39 -1.35 14.05
CA GLN A 169 -3.39 -1.72 15.04
C GLN A 169 -4.72 -2.11 14.38
N THR A 170 -5.17 -1.32 13.40
CA THR A 170 -6.38 -1.61 12.62
C THR A 170 -6.21 -2.93 11.85
N THR A 171 -5.09 -3.12 11.15
CA THR A 171 -4.80 -4.34 10.40
C THR A 171 -4.80 -5.58 11.30
N LEU A 172 -4.12 -5.51 12.44
CA LEU A 172 -4.06 -6.60 13.43
C LEU A 172 -5.44 -6.93 14.00
N GLY A 173 -6.25 -5.90 14.27
CA GLY A 173 -7.64 -6.07 14.71
C GLY A 173 -8.50 -6.81 13.68
N LEU A 174 -8.38 -6.44 12.40
CA LEU A 174 -9.12 -7.05 11.29
C LEU A 174 -8.78 -8.54 11.11
N ILE A 175 -7.51 -8.93 11.29
CA ILE A 175 -7.06 -10.33 11.15
C ILE A 175 -7.09 -11.11 12.48
N GLN A 176 -7.46 -10.47 13.58
CA GLN A 176 -7.55 -11.05 14.92
C GLN A 176 -6.21 -11.69 15.37
N ARG A 177 -5.13 -10.93 15.27
CA ARG A 177 -3.77 -11.34 15.69
C ARG A 177 -3.16 -10.33 16.64
N SER A 178 -2.30 -10.85 17.56
CA SER A 178 -1.43 -9.98 18.35
C SER A 178 -0.15 -9.63 17.57
N PRO A 179 0.50 -8.50 17.88
CA PRO A 179 1.72 -8.07 17.19
C PRO A 179 2.82 -9.13 17.19
N GLU A 180 2.95 -9.88 18.30
CA GLU A 180 4.00 -10.89 18.49
C GLU A 180 3.81 -12.14 17.60
N GLU A 181 2.60 -12.34 17.08
CA GLU A 181 2.26 -13.43 16.16
C GLU A 181 2.49 -13.04 14.69
N CYS A 182 2.90 -11.79 14.42
CA CYS A 182 2.96 -11.22 13.09
C CYS A 182 4.39 -10.84 12.69
N LEU A 183 4.67 -11.03 11.40
CA LEU A 183 5.85 -10.53 10.74
C LEU A 183 5.43 -9.51 9.68
N MET A 184 6.02 -8.31 9.68
CA MET A 184 5.91 -7.33 8.61
C MET A 184 7.14 -7.41 7.71
N ALA A 185 6.92 -7.62 6.42
CA ALA A 185 7.96 -7.61 5.40
C ALA A 185 7.67 -6.51 4.37
N GLY A 186 8.66 -5.72 4.03
CA GLY A 186 8.54 -4.66 3.03
C GLY A 186 9.87 -3.96 2.76
N ASN A 187 9.90 -3.09 1.78
CA ASN A 187 11.13 -2.45 1.29
C ASN A 187 11.42 -1.08 1.93
N ASP A 188 10.45 -0.47 2.61
CA ASP A 188 10.63 0.87 3.17
C ASP A 188 11.05 0.78 4.66
N PRO A 189 12.28 1.24 4.99
CA PRO A 189 12.81 1.16 6.36
C PRO A 189 12.06 2.05 7.36
N ILE A 190 11.21 2.95 6.89
CA ILE A 190 10.41 3.84 7.74
C ILE A 190 8.96 3.35 7.79
N SER A 191 8.31 3.26 6.64
CA SER A 191 6.89 2.90 6.57
C SER A 191 6.64 1.48 7.08
N ASP A 192 7.42 0.49 6.59
CA ASP A 192 7.18 -0.91 6.93
C ASP A 192 7.78 -1.30 8.29
N MET A 193 8.98 -0.83 8.57
CA MET A 193 9.66 -1.20 9.81
C MET A 193 9.07 -0.51 11.05
N SER A 194 8.19 0.49 10.87
CA SER A 194 7.41 1.09 11.98
C SER A 194 6.53 0.07 12.72
N ALA A 195 6.17 -1.05 12.09
CA ALA A 195 5.49 -2.17 12.73
C ALA A 195 6.22 -2.69 13.98
N SER A 196 7.55 -2.57 14.02
CA SER A 196 8.37 -2.96 15.17
C SER A 196 8.03 -2.19 16.46
N ALA A 197 7.49 -0.98 16.35
CA ALA A 197 7.08 -0.18 17.50
C ALA A 197 5.92 -0.81 18.29
N LEU A 198 5.12 -1.67 17.62
CA LEU A 198 4.05 -2.45 18.26
C LEU A 198 4.50 -3.83 18.76
N GLY A 199 5.75 -4.21 18.52
CA GLY A 199 6.29 -5.52 18.89
C GLY A 199 6.21 -6.58 17.79
N MET A 200 5.83 -6.22 16.57
CA MET A 200 5.89 -7.12 15.43
C MET A 200 7.34 -7.46 15.08
N THR A 201 7.54 -8.64 14.51
CA THR A 201 8.81 -9.00 13.85
C THR A 201 8.88 -8.28 12.51
N THR A 202 10.06 -7.81 12.10
CA THR A 202 10.23 -7.05 10.87
C THR A 202 11.33 -7.64 9.98
N PHE A 203 11.07 -7.65 8.69
CA PHE A 203 12.00 -8.08 7.66
C PHE A 203 12.09 -7.02 6.55
N LEU A 204 13.27 -6.44 6.37
CA LEU A 204 13.49 -5.46 5.30
C LEU A 204 13.84 -6.22 4.01
N VAL A 205 12.94 -6.13 3.03
CA VAL A 205 13.14 -6.73 1.71
C VAL A 205 14.10 -5.87 0.91
N ASP A 206 15.24 -6.44 0.55
CA ASP A 206 16.27 -5.78 -0.26
C ASP A 206 16.14 -6.26 -1.70
N LEU A 207 15.55 -5.42 -2.55
CA LEU A 207 15.44 -5.63 -3.98
C LEU A 207 16.38 -4.67 -4.71
N ASP A 208 16.74 -5.03 -5.94
CA ASP A 208 17.51 -4.18 -6.84
C ASP A 208 16.77 -2.84 -7.07
N GLN A 209 17.15 -1.82 -6.31
CA GLN A 209 16.52 -0.50 -6.29
C GLN A 209 16.69 0.29 -7.59
N GLU A 210 17.52 -0.18 -8.54
CA GLU A 210 17.62 0.47 -9.85
C GLU A 210 16.33 0.34 -10.68
N LYS A 211 15.49 -0.66 -10.39
CA LYS A 211 14.24 -0.93 -11.10
C LYS A 211 13.01 -0.27 -10.46
N GLY A 212 13.03 -0.03 -9.15
CA GLY A 212 11.99 0.69 -8.43
C GLY A 212 12.45 2.09 -8.05
N ARG A 213 11.78 3.16 -8.50
CA ARG A 213 12.09 4.54 -8.12
C ARG A 213 11.00 5.11 -7.24
N LEU A 214 11.40 5.53 -6.03
CA LEU A 214 10.55 6.30 -5.13
C LEU A 214 10.29 7.70 -5.72
N GLY A 215 9.02 8.03 -5.89
CA GLY A 215 8.55 9.28 -6.45
C GLY A 215 8.23 10.37 -5.42
N ILE A 216 7.42 11.34 -5.82
CA ILE A 216 7.03 12.49 -4.99
C ILE A 216 6.24 12.02 -3.77
N LEU A 217 5.29 11.09 -3.92
CA LEU A 217 4.44 10.62 -2.82
C LEU A 217 5.24 9.90 -1.73
N SER A 218 6.12 8.96 -2.12
CA SER A 218 6.98 8.26 -1.15
C SER A 218 7.97 9.20 -0.47
N LYS A 219 8.47 10.23 -1.15
CA LYS A 219 9.31 11.26 -0.54
C LYS A 219 8.55 12.09 0.49
N GLU A 220 7.30 12.47 0.22
CA GLU A 220 6.45 13.20 1.18
C GLU A 220 6.10 12.34 2.39
N ILE A 221 5.72 11.07 2.17
CA ILE A 221 5.53 10.09 3.25
C ILE A 221 6.82 9.99 4.08
N GLY A 222 7.97 9.79 3.43
CA GLY A 222 9.27 9.70 4.09
C GLY A 222 9.68 10.97 4.84
N ASN A 223 9.33 12.16 4.36
CA ASN A 223 9.62 13.43 5.03
C ASN A 223 8.74 13.64 6.27
N SER A 224 7.45 13.32 6.19
CA SER A 224 6.54 13.33 7.33
C SER A 224 6.98 12.31 8.38
N ALA A 225 7.28 11.10 7.96
CA ALA A 225 7.75 10.01 8.80
C ALA A 225 9.14 10.27 9.42
N LYS A 226 10.06 10.95 8.73
CA LYS A 226 11.37 11.34 9.30
C LYS A 226 11.26 12.30 10.47
N LYS A 227 10.20 13.11 10.54
CA LYS A 227 9.94 13.93 11.74
C LYS A 227 9.53 13.06 12.93
N GLU A 228 8.77 11.99 12.69
CA GLU A 228 8.37 11.04 13.72
C GLU A 228 9.44 9.99 14.00
N ALA A 229 10.13 9.47 12.98
CA ALA A 229 11.21 8.49 13.11
C ALA A 229 12.42 9.00 13.92
N LYS A 230 12.63 10.32 14.02
CA LYS A 230 13.57 10.87 15.00
C LYS A 230 13.18 10.58 16.46
N ARG A 231 11.95 10.17 16.71
CA ARG A 231 11.44 9.73 18.03
C ARG A 231 11.50 8.22 18.22
N PHE A 232 11.48 7.42 17.12
CA PHE A 232 11.41 5.96 17.18
C PHE A 232 12.53 5.38 16.33
N GLN A 233 13.43 4.63 16.97
CA GLN A 233 14.40 3.81 16.28
C GLN A 233 13.71 2.49 15.91
N TYR A 234 13.24 2.38 14.66
CA TYR A 234 12.57 1.16 14.20
C TYR A 234 13.58 0.02 14.11
N ARG A 235 13.14 -1.16 14.59
CA ARG A 235 13.96 -2.36 14.58
C ARG A 235 13.80 -3.07 13.23
N ILE A 236 14.90 -3.56 12.70
CA ILE A 236 14.97 -4.49 11.57
C ILE A 236 15.51 -5.79 12.14
N ASP A 237 14.67 -6.85 12.20
CA ASP A 237 15.07 -8.14 12.78
C ASP A 237 15.89 -8.95 11.78
N ALA A 238 15.61 -8.83 10.47
CA ALA A 238 16.39 -9.41 9.38
C ALA A 238 16.17 -8.62 8.08
N SER A 239 17.02 -8.88 7.08
CA SER A 239 16.90 -8.31 5.75
C SER A 239 17.43 -9.27 4.68
N GLY A 240 16.99 -9.10 3.44
CA GLY A 240 17.43 -9.91 2.30
C GLY A 240 16.37 -10.00 1.20
N SER A 241 16.51 -10.99 0.31
CA SER A 241 15.58 -11.28 -0.77
C SER A 241 14.26 -11.89 -0.27
N LEU A 242 13.30 -12.14 -1.18
CA LEU A 242 12.08 -12.87 -0.83
C LEU A 242 12.36 -14.35 -0.47
N GLU A 243 13.40 -14.95 -1.02
CA GLU A 243 13.87 -16.29 -0.64
C GLU A 243 14.45 -16.28 0.78
N ASP A 244 15.21 -15.24 1.15
CA ASP A 244 15.70 -15.05 2.51
C ASP A 244 14.55 -14.80 3.51
N LEU A 245 13.51 -14.09 3.09
CA LEU A 245 12.28 -13.90 3.88
C LEU A 245 11.60 -15.25 4.16
N GLU A 246 11.47 -16.13 3.16
CA GLU A 246 10.91 -17.46 3.36
C GLU A 246 11.72 -18.25 4.37
N HIS A 247 13.05 -18.27 4.17
CA HIS A 247 13.94 -18.97 5.08
C HIS A 247 13.84 -18.43 6.51
N PHE A 248 13.82 -17.11 6.66
CA PHE A 248 13.66 -16.46 7.96
C PHE A 248 12.31 -16.82 8.60
N LEU A 249 11.21 -16.75 7.87
CA LEU A 249 9.87 -17.02 8.37
C LEU A 249 9.71 -18.46 8.90
N PHE A 250 10.18 -19.45 8.12
CA PHE A 250 10.02 -20.87 8.47
C PHE A 250 11.01 -21.36 9.52
N ASN A 251 12.14 -20.70 9.70
CA ASN A 251 13.14 -21.02 10.73
C ASN A 251 13.11 -20.04 11.92
N PHE A 252 12.05 -19.22 12.01
CA PHE A 252 11.95 -18.20 13.03
C PHE A 252 11.73 -18.80 14.42
N GLU A 253 12.77 -18.77 15.26
CA GLU A 253 12.67 -18.98 16.70
C GLU A 253 12.88 -17.65 17.41
N ARG A 254 11.81 -17.07 17.99
CA ARG A 254 11.98 -15.93 18.91
C ARG A 254 12.82 -16.40 20.10
N ARG A 255 14.03 -15.89 20.20
CA ARG A 255 14.90 -16.04 21.37
C ARG A 255 14.41 -15.19 22.54
#